data_c4b5626a3b6a7f69b3991c545d5ea26f
#
_entry.id   c4b5626a3b6a7f69b3991c545d5ea26f
#
_cell.length_a   1.000
_cell.length_b   1.000
_cell.length_c   1.000
_cell.angle_alpha   90.00
_cell.angle_beta   90.00
_cell.angle_gamma   90.00
#
_symmetry.space_group_name_H-M   'P 1'
#
loop_
_entity.id
_entity.type
_entity.pdbx_description
1 polymer ?
#
loop_
_entity_poly.entity_id
_entity_poly.type
_entity_poly.pdbx_seq_one_letter_code
_entity_poly.pdbx_strand_id
1 'polypeptide(L)'
;LELEFSVPDVAMLKSCELVFFATPNGTAMSMVPELLEAGVRVIDLAADFRLRGPDLWEQWYGMPHACPGYLEEAVYGLPEINREAVRAARIVANPGCYPTAVQLGLMPLVERQLVDLSHLVADAKSGVSGAGRKPATGTLLCEASENFKAYGVAGHRHLPEIRQGLEAAAGRPVGLTFVPHLTPMIRGIHATLYAQLLDRDTDLQSLYETRYRDEAFVDVMPAGCHPETRSVRGANHCRIALHRPQDGDVVVVLSVIDNLVKGAAGQAVQNMNIMFGLDEQAGLGGAALLP
;
A
#
# COMPACT_ATOMS: atom_id res chain seq x y z
N LEU A 1 9.08 -12.09 28.18
CA LEU A 1 9.16 -13.03 27.07
C LEU A 1 10.61 -13.06 26.58
N GLU A 2 11.29 -14.18 26.76
CA GLU A 2 12.58 -14.43 26.14
C GLU A 2 12.28 -14.88 24.70
N LEU A 3 12.51 -13.99 23.72
CA LEU A 3 12.39 -14.27 22.30
C LEU A 3 13.78 -14.53 21.73
N GLU A 4 13.95 -15.68 21.09
CA GLU A 4 15.20 -16.04 20.41
C GLU A 4 15.00 -15.97 18.89
N PHE A 5 16.04 -15.50 18.18
CA PHE A 5 16.09 -15.57 16.73
C PHE A 5 16.65 -16.92 16.30
N SER A 6 15.98 -17.57 15.37
CA SER A 6 16.45 -18.82 14.78
C SER A 6 16.57 -18.70 13.26
N VAL A 7 17.31 -19.59 12.66
CA VAL A 7 17.28 -19.75 11.20
C VAL A 7 15.88 -20.21 10.80
N PRO A 8 15.24 -19.61 9.77
CA PRO A 8 13.93 -20.05 9.31
C PRO A 8 13.95 -21.53 8.92
N ASP A 9 13.09 -22.31 9.58
CA ASP A 9 12.88 -23.73 9.30
C ASP A 9 11.41 -23.96 8.97
N VAL A 10 11.14 -24.48 7.78
CA VAL A 10 9.78 -24.75 7.30
C VAL A 10 9.04 -25.71 8.24
N ALA A 11 9.74 -26.69 8.83
CA ALA A 11 9.12 -27.62 9.78
C ALA A 11 8.61 -26.89 11.03
N MET A 12 9.37 -25.92 11.53
CA MET A 12 8.95 -25.07 12.66
C MET A 12 7.81 -24.14 12.26
N LEU A 13 7.88 -23.53 11.07
CA LEU A 13 6.83 -22.63 10.58
C LEU A 13 5.49 -23.34 10.37
N LYS A 14 5.49 -24.61 10.03
CA LYS A 14 4.28 -25.46 9.91
C LYS A 14 3.51 -25.62 11.22
N SER A 15 4.11 -25.33 12.38
CA SER A 15 3.42 -25.33 13.68
C SER A 15 2.68 -24.02 14.00
N CYS A 16 2.83 -23.00 13.17
CA CYS A 16 2.17 -21.71 13.33
C CYS A 16 0.78 -21.72 12.67
N GLU A 17 -0.14 -20.88 13.16
CA GLU A 17 -1.42 -20.64 12.49
C GLU A 17 -1.28 -19.61 11.36
N LEU A 18 -0.30 -18.70 11.49
CA LEU A 18 -0.01 -17.63 10.55
C LEU A 18 1.49 -17.37 10.49
N VAL A 19 2.00 -17.12 9.29
CA VAL A 19 3.37 -16.66 9.06
C VAL A 19 3.36 -15.34 8.29
N PHE A 20 4.08 -14.36 8.84
CA PHE A 20 4.36 -13.09 8.15
C PHE A 20 5.71 -13.17 7.44
N PHE A 21 5.74 -12.91 6.14
CA PHE A 21 6.98 -12.81 5.37
C PHE A 21 7.39 -11.35 5.20
N ALA A 22 8.29 -10.88 6.06
CA ALA A 22 8.95 -9.57 5.93
C ALA A 22 10.38 -9.77 5.39
N THR A 23 10.51 -10.52 4.32
CA THR A 23 11.74 -11.06 3.75
C THR A 23 12.07 -10.42 2.39
N PRO A 24 13.28 -10.62 1.84
CA PRO A 24 13.54 -10.31 0.44
C PRO A 24 12.59 -11.05 -0.51
N ASN A 25 12.34 -10.44 -1.70
CA ASN A 25 11.54 -11.06 -2.74
C ASN A 25 12.13 -12.44 -3.13
N GLY A 26 11.27 -13.40 -3.41
CA GLY A 26 11.64 -14.77 -3.72
C GLY A 26 11.63 -15.73 -2.53
N THR A 27 11.64 -15.20 -1.31
CA THR A 27 11.66 -16.03 -0.10
C THR A 27 10.28 -16.61 0.23
N ALA A 28 9.24 -15.79 0.21
CA ALA A 28 7.88 -16.25 0.51
C ALA A 28 7.42 -17.29 -0.50
N MET A 29 7.57 -17.02 -1.80
CA MET A 29 7.13 -17.95 -2.86
C MET A 29 7.85 -19.30 -2.85
N SER A 30 9.00 -19.41 -2.20
CA SER A 30 9.71 -20.71 -2.06
C SER A 30 9.16 -21.58 -0.92
N MET A 31 8.50 -20.99 0.08
CA MET A 31 8.01 -21.68 1.28
C MET A 31 6.48 -21.80 1.33
N VAL A 32 5.76 -20.89 0.70
CA VAL A 32 4.29 -20.80 0.75
C VAL A 32 3.59 -22.11 0.37
N PRO A 33 3.97 -22.85 -0.70
CA PRO A 33 3.29 -24.08 -1.04
C PRO A 33 3.24 -25.08 0.15
N GLU A 34 4.36 -25.34 0.78
CA GLU A 34 4.43 -26.27 1.90
C GLU A 34 3.67 -25.79 3.15
N LEU A 35 3.64 -24.50 3.40
CA LEU A 35 2.91 -23.91 4.53
C LEU A 35 1.41 -24.04 4.33
N LEU A 36 0.92 -23.77 3.13
CA LEU A 36 -0.52 -23.89 2.80
C LEU A 36 -1.00 -25.34 2.84
N GLU A 37 -0.17 -26.29 2.39
CA GLU A 37 -0.44 -27.74 2.51
C GLU A 37 -0.56 -28.17 3.98
N ALA A 38 0.20 -27.52 4.88
CA ALA A 38 0.10 -27.74 6.32
C ALA A 38 -1.06 -26.97 6.99
N GLY A 39 -1.84 -26.21 6.24
CA GLY A 39 -2.96 -25.40 6.76
C GLY A 39 -2.57 -24.06 7.38
N VAL A 40 -1.31 -23.64 7.24
CA VAL A 40 -0.80 -22.36 7.74
C VAL A 40 -1.25 -21.22 6.84
N ARG A 41 -1.76 -20.14 7.38
CA ARG A 41 -2.07 -18.93 6.63
C ARG A 41 -0.83 -18.07 6.45
N VAL A 42 -0.82 -17.25 5.40
CA VAL A 42 0.35 -16.43 5.05
C VAL A 42 -0.04 -14.99 4.78
N ILE A 43 0.74 -14.06 5.33
CA ILE A 43 0.72 -12.64 4.93
C ILE A 43 2.11 -12.27 4.40
N ASP A 44 2.19 -11.99 3.10
CA ASP A 44 3.43 -11.60 2.44
C ASP A 44 3.57 -10.08 2.39
N LEU A 45 4.54 -9.52 3.13
CA LEU A 45 4.90 -8.10 3.09
C LEU A 45 5.93 -7.80 2.00
N ALA A 46 6.55 -8.84 1.42
CA ALA A 46 7.36 -8.71 0.22
C ALA A 46 6.44 -8.43 -0.99
N ALA A 47 6.85 -8.76 -2.17
CA ALA A 47 6.03 -8.48 -3.35
C ALA A 47 5.74 -9.74 -4.16
N ASP A 48 5.97 -10.92 -3.57
CA ASP A 48 5.93 -12.17 -4.30
C ASP A 48 4.52 -12.47 -4.84
N PHE A 49 3.47 -12.04 -4.14
CA PHE A 49 2.08 -12.33 -4.51
C PHE A 49 1.23 -11.10 -4.89
N ARG A 50 1.83 -9.92 -5.08
CA ARG A 50 1.07 -8.69 -5.35
C ARG A 50 0.54 -8.58 -6.77
N LEU A 51 1.27 -9.12 -7.75
CA LEU A 51 0.92 -9.06 -9.18
C LEU A 51 0.27 -10.37 -9.61
N ARG A 52 -0.84 -10.27 -10.35
CA ARG A 52 -1.63 -11.44 -10.77
C ARG A 52 -0.98 -12.27 -11.88
N GLY A 53 -0.07 -11.70 -12.68
CA GLY A 53 0.57 -12.40 -13.79
C GLY A 53 2.03 -12.77 -13.49
N PRO A 54 2.45 -14.04 -13.65
CA PRO A 54 3.84 -14.43 -13.45
C PRO A 54 4.79 -13.70 -14.41
N ASP A 55 4.41 -13.50 -15.67
CA ASP A 55 5.24 -12.79 -16.65
C ASP A 55 5.44 -11.32 -16.27
N LEU A 56 4.39 -10.65 -15.77
CA LEU A 56 4.47 -9.30 -15.28
C LEU A 56 5.35 -9.22 -14.03
N TRP A 57 5.23 -10.19 -13.14
CA TRP A 57 6.07 -10.27 -11.94
C TRP A 57 7.54 -10.46 -12.32
N GLU A 58 7.85 -11.41 -13.23
CA GLU A 58 9.21 -11.66 -13.72
C GLU A 58 9.82 -10.43 -14.39
N GLN A 59 9.04 -9.73 -15.22
CA GLN A 59 9.47 -8.47 -15.86
C GLN A 59 9.94 -7.43 -14.84
N TRP A 60 9.23 -7.29 -13.70
CA TRP A 60 9.50 -6.25 -12.72
C TRP A 60 10.47 -6.65 -11.61
N TYR A 61 10.61 -7.94 -11.35
CA TYR A 61 11.47 -8.45 -10.27
C TYR A 61 12.71 -9.17 -10.77
N GLY A 62 12.79 -9.50 -12.07
CA GLY A 62 14.00 -10.01 -12.73
C GLY A 62 14.35 -11.45 -12.39
N MET A 63 13.38 -12.25 -11.92
CA MET A 63 13.52 -13.68 -11.63
C MET A 63 12.21 -14.40 -11.91
N PRO A 64 12.22 -15.72 -12.26
CA PRO A 64 10.99 -16.50 -12.41
C PRO A 64 10.25 -16.65 -11.08
N HIS A 65 8.91 -16.65 -11.14
CA HIS A 65 8.09 -16.89 -9.95
C HIS A 65 8.10 -18.38 -9.57
N ALA A 66 8.51 -18.73 -8.34
CA ALA A 66 8.70 -20.12 -7.93
C ALA A 66 7.39 -20.92 -7.76
N CYS A 67 6.26 -20.23 -7.51
CA CYS A 67 4.96 -20.90 -7.34
C CYS A 67 3.82 -20.09 -8.02
N PRO A 68 3.82 -19.94 -9.35
CA PRO A 68 2.87 -19.09 -10.07
C PRO A 68 1.41 -19.50 -9.92
N GLY A 69 1.14 -20.79 -9.66
CA GLY A 69 -0.23 -21.30 -9.44
C GLY A 69 -0.94 -20.70 -8.22
N TYR A 70 -0.22 -20.08 -7.28
CA TYR A 70 -0.79 -19.44 -6.10
C TYR A 70 -1.08 -17.93 -6.29
N LEU A 71 -0.68 -17.34 -7.41
CA LEU A 71 -0.90 -15.92 -7.68
C LEU A 71 -2.39 -15.56 -7.80
N GLU A 72 -3.20 -16.47 -8.36
CA GLU A 72 -4.64 -16.26 -8.48
C GLU A 72 -5.39 -16.43 -7.15
N GLU A 73 -4.85 -17.27 -6.25
CA GLU A 73 -5.43 -17.49 -4.94
C GLU A 73 -5.11 -16.33 -3.98
N ALA A 74 -3.97 -15.67 -4.18
CA ALA A 74 -3.50 -14.62 -3.31
C ALA A 74 -4.44 -13.41 -3.35
N VAL A 75 -4.92 -13.00 -2.17
CA VAL A 75 -5.78 -11.83 -2.02
C VAL A 75 -4.94 -10.59 -1.77
N TYR A 76 -5.17 -9.55 -2.55
CA TYR A 76 -4.53 -8.26 -2.32
C TYR A 76 -5.05 -7.61 -1.04
N GLY A 77 -4.19 -7.46 -0.05
CA GLY A 77 -4.51 -7.14 1.33
C GLY A 77 -4.73 -5.65 1.59
N LEU A 78 -5.57 -4.99 0.81
CA LEU A 78 -6.09 -3.65 1.09
C LEU A 78 -7.55 -3.80 1.55
N PRO A 79 -7.81 -3.82 2.89
CA PRO A 79 -9.13 -4.12 3.45
C PRO A 79 -10.22 -3.20 2.96
N GLU A 80 -9.92 -1.94 2.75
CA GLU A 80 -10.87 -0.93 2.26
C GLU A 80 -11.47 -1.27 0.88
N ILE A 81 -10.88 -2.26 0.19
CA ILE A 81 -11.34 -2.75 -1.11
C ILE A 81 -11.73 -4.23 -1.04
N ASN A 82 -10.97 -5.05 -0.30
CA ASN A 82 -11.04 -6.50 -0.38
C ASN A 82 -11.35 -7.19 0.97
N ARG A 83 -12.00 -6.51 1.94
CA ARG A 83 -12.20 -7.00 3.31
C ARG A 83 -12.77 -8.41 3.37
N GLU A 84 -13.83 -8.70 2.63
CA GLU A 84 -14.46 -10.03 2.65
C GLU A 84 -13.56 -11.11 2.01
N ALA A 85 -12.82 -10.76 0.96
CA ALA A 85 -11.85 -11.68 0.38
C ALA A 85 -10.69 -11.96 1.34
N VAL A 86 -10.18 -10.94 2.05
CA VAL A 86 -9.14 -11.08 3.08
C VAL A 86 -9.60 -12.00 4.21
N ARG A 87 -10.86 -11.90 4.63
CA ARG A 87 -11.43 -12.77 5.69
C ARG A 87 -11.32 -14.25 5.36
N ALA A 88 -11.52 -14.60 4.11
CA ALA A 88 -11.49 -15.99 3.62
C ALA A 88 -10.11 -16.45 3.12
N ALA A 89 -9.13 -15.53 3.03
CA ALA A 89 -7.85 -15.78 2.40
C ALA A 89 -6.98 -16.77 3.18
N ARG A 90 -6.21 -17.59 2.44
CA ARG A 90 -5.07 -18.34 2.96
C ARG A 90 -3.74 -17.61 2.71
N ILE A 91 -3.68 -16.84 1.61
CA ILE A 91 -2.55 -15.98 1.26
C ILE A 91 -3.05 -14.54 1.13
N VAL A 92 -2.44 -13.63 1.85
CA VAL A 92 -2.65 -12.19 1.70
C VAL A 92 -1.37 -11.54 1.20
N ALA A 93 -1.44 -10.93 0.02
CA ALA A 93 -0.40 -10.08 -0.52
C ALA A 93 -0.53 -8.67 0.08
N ASN A 94 0.26 -8.36 1.09
CA ASN A 94 0.21 -7.06 1.76
C ASN A 94 0.70 -5.96 0.82
N PRO A 95 -0.06 -4.87 0.60
CA PRO A 95 0.27 -3.82 -0.34
C PRO A 95 1.62 -3.14 -0.08
N GLY A 96 2.23 -2.61 -1.14
CA GLY A 96 3.33 -1.67 -0.99
C GLY A 96 2.88 -0.33 -0.42
N CYS A 97 3.81 0.42 0.16
CA CYS A 97 3.48 1.67 0.83
C CYS A 97 2.93 2.75 -0.13
N TYR A 98 3.56 2.96 -1.27
CA TYR A 98 3.02 3.87 -2.29
C TYR A 98 1.69 3.38 -2.87
N PRO A 99 1.53 2.10 -3.24
CA PRO A 99 0.24 1.56 -3.68
C PRO A 99 -0.90 1.81 -2.70
N THR A 100 -0.65 1.63 -1.40
CA THR A 100 -1.65 1.92 -0.36
C THR A 100 -2.11 3.38 -0.43
N ALA A 101 -1.18 4.34 -0.39
CA ALA A 101 -1.51 5.77 -0.40
C ALA A 101 -2.20 6.20 -1.70
N VAL A 102 -1.68 5.74 -2.85
CA VAL A 102 -2.18 6.17 -4.16
C VAL A 102 -3.55 5.56 -4.45
N GLN A 103 -3.73 4.27 -4.18
CA GLN A 103 -5.02 3.61 -4.43
C GLN A 103 -6.11 4.18 -3.51
N LEU A 104 -5.88 4.30 -2.21
CA LEU A 104 -6.85 4.91 -1.30
C LEU A 104 -7.19 6.34 -1.72
N GLY A 105 -6.20 7.11 -2.17
CA GLY A 105 -6.44 8.48 -2.63
C GLY A 105 -7.25 8.58 -3.92
N LEU A 106 -7.08 7.68 -4.89
CA LEU A 106 -7.77 7.76 -6.19
C LEU A 106 -9.03 6.90 -6.28
N MET A 107 -9.20 5.94 -5.38
CA MET A 107 -10.26 4.92 -5.49
C MET A 107 -11.66 5.48 -5.68
N PRO A 108 -12.15 6.46 -4.88
CA PRO A 108 -13.52 6.97 -5.04
C PRO A 108 -13.77 7.59 -6.42
N LEU A 109 -12.76 8.26 -6.99
CA LEU A 109 -12.86 8.88 -8.32
C LEU A 109 -12.88 7.85 -9.43
N VAL A 110 -12.08 6.80 -9.28
CA VAL A 110 -11.92 5.72 -10.27
C VAL A 110 -13.13 4.78 -10.26
N GLU A 111 -13.60 4.36 -9.09
CA GLU A 111 -14.80 3.51 -8.92
C GLU A 111 -16.04 4.15 -9.57
N ARG A 112 -16.17 5.46 -9.49
CA ARG A 112 -17.28 6.24 -10.06
C ARG A 112 -17.02 6.77 -11.46
N GLN A 113 -15.83 6.54 -12.01
CA GLN A 113 -15.41 7.03 -13.32
C GLN A 113 -15.62 8.55 -13.51
N LEU A 114 -15.34 9.32 -12.46
CA LEU A 114 -15.55 10.78 -12.43
C LEU A 114 -14.40 11.57 -13.05
N VAL A 115 -13.32 10.89 -13.43
CA VAL A 115 -12.09 11.50 -13.94
C VAL A 115 -11.63 10.86 -15.25
N ASP A 116 -10.81 11.59 -16.01
CA ASP A 116 -10.11 11.01 -17.15
C ASP A 116 -9.11 9.97 -16.67
N LEU A 117 -9.45 8.69 -16.88
CA LEU A 117 -8.63 7.55 -16.47
C LEU A 117 -7.37 7.35 -17.31
N SER A 118 -7.23 8.06 -18.43
CA SER A 118 -6.04 7.95 -19.30
C SER A 118 -4.85 8.80 -18.82
N HIS A 119 -5.08 9.76 -17.91
CA HIS A 119 -4.09 10.76 -17.51
C HIS A 119 -4.04 11.01 -15.99
N LEU A 120 -4.03 9.95 -15.20
CA LEU A 120 -3.82 10.09 -13.75
C LEU A 120 -2.34 10.37 -13.46
N VAL A 121 -2.07 11.22 -12.46
CA VAL A 121 -0.72 11.50 -11.99
C VAL A 121 -0.62 11.26 -10.49
N ALA A 122 0.40 10.52 -10.09
CA ALA A 122 0.75 10.30 -8.69
C ALA A 122 2.19 10.75 -8.45
N ASP A 123 2.35 11.93 -7.87
CA ASP A 123 3.63 12.52 -7.45
C ASP A 123 3.79 12.29 -5.94
N ALA A 124 4.59 11.29 -5.56
CA ALA A 124 4.63 10.78 -4.20
C ALA A 124 6.01 10.92 -3.55
N LYS A 125 6.03 11.44 -2.32
CA LYS A 125 7.21 11.69 -1.52
C LYS A 125 7.28 10.68 -0.39
N SER A 126 8.42 10.01 -0.21
CA SER A 126 8.64 9.01 0.85
C SER A 126 9.85 9.35 1.69
N GLY A 127 9.74 9.07 2.98
CA GLY A 127 10.89 9.03 3.87
C GLY A 127 11.86 7.90 3.52
N VAL A 128 13.12 8.06 3.93
CA VAL A 128 14.24 7.16 3.59
C VAL A 128 14.03 5.72 4.07
N SER A 129 13.28 5.52 5.15
CA SER A 129 12.94 4.17 5.65
C SER A 129 12.18 3.32 4.63
N GLY A 130 11.53 3.94 3.63
CA GLY A 130 10.87 3.25 2.51
C GLY A 130 11.84 2.51 1.58
N ALA A 131 13.13 2.87 1.57
CA ALA A 131 14.15 2.18 0.81
C ALA A 131 14.57 0.82 1.43
N GLY A 132 14.08 0.49 2.63
CA GLY A 132 14.41 -0.74 3.35
C GLY A 132 15.76 -0.66 4.07
N ARG A 133 16.23 -1.83 4.56
CA ARG A 133 17.43 -1.93 5.42
C ARG A 133 18.70 -2.34 4.66
N LYS A 134 18.62 -2.59 3.35
CA LYS A 134 19.80 -2.94 2.55
C LYS A 134 20.76 -1.75 2.53
N PRO A 135 22.03 -1.90 2.93
CA PRO A 135 23.02 -0.84 2.87
C PRO A 135 23.21 -0.35 1.43
N ALA A 136 23.07 0.97 1.23
CA ALA A 136 23.32 1.61 -0.05
C ALA A 136 23.82 3.04 0.19
N THR A 137 24.75 3.52 -0.64
CA THR A 137 25.32 4.86 -0.51
C THR A 137 24.24 5.93 -0.47
N GLY A 138 23.26 5.88 -1.37
CA GLY A 138 22.18 6.87 -1.46
C GLY A 138 21.18 6.91 -0.30
N THR A 139 21.31 5.99 0.69
CA THR A 139 20.50 5.96 1.91
C THR A 139 21.31 6.22 3.18
N LEU A 140 22.62 6.51 3.04
CA LEU A 140 23.45 6.96 4.15
C LEU A 140 22.95 8.33 4.66
N LEU A 141 23.13 8.60 5.95
CA LEU A 141 22.66 9.85 6.57
C LEU A 141 23.16 11.09 5.83
N CYS A 142 24.46 11.13 5.49
CA CYS A 142 25.08 12.27 4.80
C CYS A 142 24.62 12.44 3.33
N GLU A 143 24.08 11.38 2.72
CA GLU A 143 23.59 11.42 1.34
C GLU A 143 22.08 11.67 1.26
N ALA A 144 21.35 11.28 2.30
CA ALA A 144 19.89 11.34 2.36
C ALA A 144 19.38 12.60 3.07
N SER A 145 20.12 13.10 4.09
CA SER A 145 19.75 14.34 4.78
C SER A 145 19.96 15.54 3.86
N GLU A 146 19.09 16.56 4.00
CA GLU A 146 19.12 17.79 3.19
C GLU A 146 19.04 17.55 1.67
N ASN A 147 18.62 16.33 1.25
CA ASN A 147 18.53 15.93 -0.15
C ASN A 147 17.11 15.48 -0.50
N PHE A 148 16.55 16.08 -1.54
CA PHE A 148 15.25 15.73 -2.12
C PHE A 148 15.43 15.34 -3.57
N LYS A 149 15.09 14.10 -3.93
CA LYS A 149 15.29 13.60 -5.30
C LYS A 149 14.20 12.67 -5.78
N ALA A 150 13.84 12.79 -7.05
CA ALA A 150 13.06 11.78 -7.75
C ALA A 150 13.91 10.53 -8.03
N TYR A 151 13.27 9.37 -8.07
CA TYR A 151 13.91 8.12 -8.46
C TYR A 151 12.91 7.20 -9.17
N GLY A 152 13.39 6.23 -9.95
CA GLY A 152 12.53 5.26 -10.63
C GLY A 152 11.45 5.86 -11.54
N VAL A 153 11.68 7.05 -12.11
CA VAL A 153 10.68 7.75 -12.94
C VAL A 153 10.38 7.00 -14.24
N ALA A 154 11.39 6.37 -14.83
CA ALA A 154 11.22 5.53 -16.03
C ALA A 154 10.50 4.20 -15.75
N GLY A 155 10.40 3.79 -14.48
CA GLY A 155 9.73 2.57 -14.03
C GLY A 155 10.06 2.25 -12.57
N HIS A 156 9.05 2.07 -11.77
CA HIS A 156 9.14 1.68 -10.36
C HIS A 156 8.27 0.45 -10.11
N ARG A 157 8.74 -0.51 -9.31
CA ARG A 157 8.05 -1.78 -9.05
C ARG A 157 6.63 -1.64 -8.50
N HIS A 158 6.30 -0.51 -7.87
CA HIS A 158 4.95 -0.21 -7.41
C HIS A 158 4.00 0.27 -8.52
N LEU A 159 4.51 0.70 -9.69
CA LEU A 159 3.65 1.17 -10.78
C LEU A 159 2.67 0.09 -11.27
N PRO A 160 3.09 -1.14 -11.62
CA PRO A 160 2.15 -2.18 -12.05
C PRO A 160 1.16 -2.57 -10.95
N GLU A 161 1.58 -2.56 -9.68
CA GLU A 161 0.72 -2.84 -8.53
C GLU A 161 -0.39 -1.78 -8.38
N ILE A 162 -0.05 -0.50 -8.48
CA ILE A 162 -1.03 0.59 -8.42
C ILE A 162 -2.02 0.48 -9.60
N ARG A 163 -1.48 0.32 -10.82
CA ARG A 163 -2.31 0.20 -12.03
C ARG A 163 -3.28 -0.97 -11.93
N GLN A 164 -2.80 -2.15 -11.56
CA GLN A 164 -3.63 -3.34 -11.39
C GLN A 164 -4.83 -3.09 -10.45
N GLY A 165 -4.61 -2.42 -9.31
CA GLY A 165 -5.70 -2.10 -8.38
C GLY A 165 -6.69 -1.08 -8.93
N LEU A 166 -6.20 -0.01 -9.58
CA LEU A 166 -7.05 1.01 -10.19
C LEU A 166 -7.81 0.47 -11.41
N GLU A 167 -7.18 -0.37 -12.24
CA GLU A 167 -7.82 -1.02 -13.40
C GLU A 167 -8.92 -1.99 -12.96
N ALA A 168 -8.69 -2.73 -11.87
CA ALA A 168 -9.72 -3.60 -11.30
C ALA A 168 -10.94 -2.81 -10.81
N ALA A 169 -10.73 -1.65 -10.21
CA ALA A 169 -11.81 -0.77 -9.75
C ALA A 169 -12.55 -0.08 -10.92
N ALA A 170 -11.80 0.33 -11.95
CA ALA A 170 -12.35 1.02 -13.12
C ALA A 170 -13.07 0.07 -14.09
N GLY A 171 -12.73 -1.22 -14.06
CA GLY A 171 -13.17 -2.21 -15.08
C GLY A 171 -12.57 -1.97 -16.47
N ARG A 172 -11.57 -1.12 -16.60
CA ARG A 172 -10.88 -0.77 -17.86
C ARG A 172 -9.45 -0.28 -17.63
N PRO A 173 -8.60 -0.22 -18.66
CA PRO A 173 -7.23 0.26 -18.54
C PRO A 173 -7.12 1.68 -17.98
N VAL A 174 -6.08 1.91 -17.18
CA VAL A 174 -5.78 3.19 -16.53
C VAL A 174 -4.39 3.67 -16.94
N GLY A 175 -4.30 4.91 -17.43
CA GLY A 175 -3.04 5.62 -17.66
C GLY A 175 -2.58 6.30 -16.37
N LEU A 176 -1.42 5.89 -15.84
CA LEU A 176 -0.86 6.46 -14.62
C LEU A 176 0.60 6.89 -14.83
N THR A 177 0.87 8.17 -14.60
CA THR A 177 2.23 8.67 -14.41
C THR A 177 2.55 8.63 -12.92
N PHE A 178 3.53 7.82 -12.53
CA PHE A 178 3.96 7.68 -11.14
C PHE A 178 5.38 8.19 -10.96
N VAL A 179 5.56 9.20 -10.12
CA VAL A 179 6.85 9.83 -9.84
C VAL A 179 7.15 9.74 -8.34
N PRO A 180 7.92 8.73 -7.91
CA PRO A 180 8.32 8.63 -6.52
C PRO A 180 9.53 9.53 -6.23
N HIS A 181 9.54 10.12 -5.03
CA HIS A 181 10.64 10.92 -4.52
C HIS A 181 11.11 10.38 -3.16
N LEU A 182 12.40 10.52 -2.89
CA LEU A 182 12.99 10.33 -1.58
C LEU A 182 13.23 11.70 -0.96
N THR A 183 12.77 11.85 0.28
CA THR A 183 12.87 13.11 1.04
C THR A 183 13.75 12.94 2.27
N PRO A 184 14.32 14.03 2.84
CA PRO A 184 15.20 13.97 4.02
C PRO A 184 14.43 13.76 5.32
N MET A 185 13.37 12.96 5.31
CA MET A 185 12.64 12.52 6.50
C MET A 185 12.80 11.01 6.68
N ILE A 186 12.64 10.51 7.90
CA ILE A 186 12.80 9.09 8.18
C ILE A 186 11.55 8.31 7.74
N ARG A 187 10.35 8.77 8.11
CA ARG A 187 9.08 8.06 7.91
C ARG A 187 8.03 8.95 7.28
N GLY A 188 7.09 8.30 6.62
CA GLY A 188 5.91 8.91 6.03
C GLY A 188 5.92 8.87 4.50
N ILE A 189 4.72 8.82 3.93
CA ILE A 189 4.46 9.07 2.51
C ILE A 189 3.47 10.22 2.42
N HIS A 190 3.76 11.16 1.53
CA HIS A 190 2.84 12.19 1.08
C HIS A 190 2.66 12.05 -0.43
N ALA A 191 1.51 11.52 -0.85
CA ALA A 191 1.15 11.42 -2.26
C ALA A 191 0.27 12.61 -2.65
N THR A 192 0.71 13.35 -3.67
CA THR A 192 -0.09 14.39 -4.34
C THR A 192 -0.60 13.79 -5.65
N LEU A 193 -1.90 13.61 -5.75
CA LEU A 193 -2.55 12.92 -6.85
C LEU A 193 -3.34 13.94 -7.66
N TYR A 194 -3.19 13.89 -8.98
CA TYR A 194 -3.88 14.81 -9.88
C TYR A 194 -4.73 13.99 -10.85
N ALA A 195 -5.98 14.44 -11.03
CA ALA A 195 -6.87 13.87 -12.01
C ALA A 195 -7.76 14.96 -12.61
N GLN A 196 -8.11 14.81 -13.88
CA GLN A 196 -9.03 15.71 -14.56
C GLN A 196 -10.45 15.24 -14.38
N LEU A 197 -11.30 16.07 -13.78
CA LEU A 197 -12.73 15.79 -13.59
C LEU A 197 -13.46 15.82 -14.92
N LEU A 198 -14.36 14.87 -15.10
CA LEU A 198 -15.30 14.80 -16.21
C LEU A 198 -16.62 15.54 -15.89
N ASP A 199 -16.93 15.62 -14.60
CA ASP A 199 -18.09 16.35 -14.08
C ASP A 199 -17.64 17.29 -12.94
N ARG A 200 -17.89 18.57 -13.12
CA ARG A 200 -17.51 19.64 -12.17
C ARG A 200 -18.53 19.81 -11.04
N ASP A 201 -19.74 19.29 -11.20
CA ASP A 201 -20.82 19.49 -10.23
C ASP A 201 -20.80 18.43 -9.13
N THR A 202 -19.91 17.44 -9.25
CA THR A 202 -19.74 16.39 -8.23
C THR A 202 -19.23 16.98 -6.90
N ASP A 203 -19.97 16.73 -5.82
CA ASP A 203 -19.52 17.01 -4.46
C ASP A 203 -18.47 15.94 -4.03
N LEU A 204 -17.20 16.30 -4.27
CA LEU A 204 -16.08 15.40 -3.99
C LEU A 204 -15.90 15.13 -2.50
N GLN A 205 -16.19 16.11 -1.63
CA GLN A 205 -16.08 15.94 -0.17
C GLN A 205 -17.05 14.86 0.32
N SER A 206 -18.34 15.04 -0.01
CA SER A 206 -19.37 14.05 0.32
C SER A 206 -19.12 12.67 -0.28
N LEU A 207 -18.55 12.60 -1.49
CA LEU A 207 -18.18 11.35 -2.14
C LEU A 207 -17.17 10.56 -1.29
N TYR A 208 -16.07 11.22 -0.88
CA TYR A 208 -15.01 10.56 -0.10
C TYR A 208 -15.48 10.23 1.32
N GLU A 209 -16.16 11.16 2.00
CA GLU A 209 -16.72 10.93 3.33
C GLU A 209 -17.70 9.74 3.33
N THR A 210 -18.53 9.62 2.29
CA THR A 210 -19.47 8.50 2.15
C THR A 210 -18.72 7.20 1.87
N ARG A 211 -17.73 7.22 0.97
CA ARG A 211 -16.97 6.00 0.60
C ARG A 211 -16.17 5.44 1.76
N TYR A 212 -15.64 6.30 2.63
CA TYR A 212 -14.76 5.90 3.72
C TYR A 212 -15.38 5.99 5.11
N ARG A 213 -16.67 6.23 5.22
CA ARG A 213 -17.40 6.41 6.50
C ARG A 213 -17.16 5.27 7.48
N ASP A 214 -17.16 4.03 6.99
CA ASP A 214 -17.07 2.82 7.80
C ASP A 214 -15.64 2.24 7.80
N GLU A 215 -14.66 2.99 7.29
CA GLU A 215 -13.27 2.55 7.21
C GLU A 215 -12.47 3.06 8.41
N ALA A 216 -12.18 2.18 9.35
CA ALA A 216 -11.55 2.52 10.63
C ALA A 216 -10.19 3.24 10.49
N PHE A 217 -9.50 3.03 9.36
CA PHE A 217 -8.14 3.55 9.15
C PHE A 217 -8.02 4.54 7.98
N VAL A 218 -9.14 5.06 7.48
CA VAL A 218 -9.14 6.15 6.51
C VAL A 218 -9.85 7.37 7.09
N ASP A 219 -9.12 8.46 7.20
CA ASP A 219 -9.59 9.75 7.74
C ASP A 219 -9.68 10.75 6.59
N VAL A 220 -10.91 11.05 6.15
CA VAL A 220 -11.18 12.11 5.19
C VAL A 220 -11.25 13.43 5.95
N MET A 221 -10.24 14.27 5.75
CA MET A 221 -10.13 15.53 6.48
C MET A 221 -11.19 16.54 6.02
N PRO A 222 -11.61 17.45 6.88
CA PRO A 222 -12.52 18.55 6.49
C PRO A 222 -12.00 19.34 5.32
N ALA A 223 -12.92 19.89 4.52
CA ALA A 223 -12.58 20.72 3.37
C ALA A 223 -11.62 21.87 3.74
N GLY A 224 -10.63 22.10 2.89
CA GLY A 224 -9.59 23.12 3.10
C GLY A 224 -8.43 22.69 3.99
N CYS A 225 -8.47 21.50 4.60
CA CYS A 225 -7.36 20.97 5.40
C CYS A 225 -6.24 20.38 4.53
N HIS A 226 -5.03 20.31 5.09
CA HIS A 226 -3.84 19.75 4.45
C HIS A 226 -3.21 18.71 5.40
N PRO A 227 -3.19 17.43 5.02
CA PRO A 227 -2.57 16.39 5.86
C PRO A 227 -1.05 16.51 5.88
N GLU A 228 -0.47 16.19 7.03
CA GLU A 228 0.99 16.18 7.25
C GLU A 228 1.47 14.76 7.58
N THR A 229 2.68 14.39 7.16
CA THR A 229 3.26 13.06 7.44
C THR A 229 3.42 12.79 8.93
N ARG A 230 3.72 13.81 9.74
CA ARG A 230 3.81 13.64 11.20
C ARG A 230 2.47 13.31 11.86
N SER A 231 1.35 13.74 11.26
CA SER A 231 0.00 13.49 11.78
C SER A 231 -0.46 12.04 11.65
N VAL A 232 0.31 11.20 10.95
CA VAL A 232 0.08 9.76 10.81
C VAL A 232 1.26 8.92 11.28
N ARG A 233 2.36 9.54 11.75
CA ARG A 233 3.58 8.84 12.16
C ARG A 233 3.31 7.87 13.31
N GLY A 234 3.58 6.59 13.10
CA GLY A 234 3.34 5.52 14.06
C GLY A 234 1.89 5.03 14.12
N ALA A 235 0.96 5.66 13.42
CA ALA A 235 -0.45 5.27 13.38
C ALA A 235 -0.80 4.51 12.09
N ASN A 236 -1.81 3.64 12.17
CA ASN A 236 -2.28 2.86 11.01
C ASN A 236 -3.34 3.62 10.19
N HIS A 237 -3.19 4.94 10.06
CA HIS A 237 -4.16 5.78 9.37
C HIS A 237 -3.66 6.25 8.01
N CYS A 238 -4.59 6.35 7.05
CA CYS A 238 -4.45 7.12 5.82
C CYS A 238 -5.29 8.40 5.96
N ARG A 239 -4.68 9.57 5.87
CA ARG A 239 -5.38 10.85 5.85
C ARG A 239 -5.50 11.38 4.44
N ILE A 240 -6.71 11.76 4.06
CA ILE A 240 -7.03 12.22 2.71
C ILE A 240 -7.65 13.62 2.77
N ALA A 241 -7.20 14.51 1.91
CA ALA A 241 -7.81 15.82 1.70
C ALA A 241 -7.99 16.11 0.19
N LEU A 242 -9.00 16.89 -0.14
CA LEU A 242 -9.43 17.17 -1.51
C LEU A 242 -9.37 18.64 -1.79
N HIS A 243 -8.84 19.00 -2.96
CA HIS A 243 -8.77 20.39 -3.40
C HIS A 243 -9.14 20.49 -4.88
N ARG A 244 -9.82 21.57 -5.23
CA ARG A 244 -10.06 22.00 -6.62
C ARG A 244 -9.43 23.38 -6.82
N PRO A 245 -8.16 23.44 -7.26
CA PRO A 245 -7.50 24.74 -7.46
C PRO A 245 -8.29 25.61 -8.44
N GLN A 246 -8.58 26.84 -8.02
CA GLN A 246 -9.28 27.86 -8.82
C GLN A 246 -10.67 27.41 -9.32
N ASP A 247 -11.34 26.50 -8.60
CA ASP A 247 -12.59 25.86 -9.00
C ASP A 247 -12.56 25.27 -10.42
N GLY A 248 -11.36 24.86 -10.84
CA GLY A 248 -11.09 24.26 -12.14
C GLY A 248 -11.61 22.82 -12.28
N ASP A 249 -11.20 22.18 -13.36
CA ASP A 249 -11.53 20.78 -13.67
C ASP A 249 -10.46 19.80 -13.22
N VAL A 250 -9.40 20.27 -12.55
CA VAL A 250 -8.40 19.41 -11.92
C VAL A 250 -8.75 19.22 -10.46
N VAL A 251 -8.87 17.96 -10.02
CA VAL A 251 -8.87 17.61 -8.61
C VAL A 251 -7.45 17.25 -8.16
N VAL A 252 -7.06 17.77 -7.00
CA VAL A 252 -5.83 17.39 -6.30
C VAL A 252 -6.24 16.64 -5.04
N VAL A 253 -5.83 15.38 -4.95
CA VAL A 253 -6.03 14.56 -3.75
C VAL A 253 -4.70 14.43 -3.03
N LEU A 254 -4.68 14.81 -1.77
CA LEU A 254 -3.55 14.62 -0.86
C LEU A 254 -3.81 13.36 -0.03
N SER A 255 -2.93 12.37 -0.14
CA SER A 255 -3.05 11.11 0.61
C SER A 255 -1.77 10.87 1.41
N VAL A 256 -1.89 10.73 2.73
CA VAL A 256 -0.76 10.68 3.65
C VAL A 256 -0.85 9.47 4.57
N ILE A 257 0.22 8.69 4.66
CA ILE A 257 0.34 7.51 5.51
C ILE A 257 1.72 7.45 6.20
N ASP A 258 1.81 6.67 7.27
CA ASP A 258 3.11 6.16 7.73
C ASP A 258 3.50 4.96 6.85
N ASN A 259 4.63 5.07 6.14
CA ASN A 259 5.09 4.04 5.20
C ASN A 259 5.45 2.71 5.85
N LEU A 260 5.74 2.68 7.16
CA LEU A 260 6.08 1.47 7.91
C LEU A 260 4.89 0.89 8.69
N VAL A 261 3.81 1.65 8.88
CA VAL A 261 2.61 1.19 9.59
C VAL A 261 1.49 0.91 8.59
N LYS A 262 0.67 1.90 8.20
CA LYS A 262 -0.38 1.69 7.18
C LYS A 262 0.20 1.25 5.83
N GLY A 263 1.41 1.68 5.52
CA GLY A 263 2.12 1.27 4.30
C GLY A 263 2.83 -0.09 4.38
N ALA A 264 2.85 -0.77 5.52
CA ALA A 264 3.57 -2.04 5.68
C ALA A 264 3.03 -2.88 6.85
N ALA A 265 3.66 -2.84 8.03
CA ALA A 265 3.41 -3.77 9.12
C ALA A 265 2.02 -3.58 9.77
N GLY A 266 1.54 -2.35 9.93
CA GLY A 266 0.20 -2.09 10.47
C GLY A 266 -0.90 -2.63 9.57
N GLN A 267 -0.76 -2.46 8.25
CA GLN A 267 -1.63 -3.06 7.25
C GLN A 267 -1.64 -4.59 7.36
N ALA A 268 -0.48 -5.21 7.59
CA ALA A 268 -0.39 -6.66 7.74
C ALA A 268 -1.09 -7.15 9.03
N VAL A 269 -0.98 -6.40 10.14
CA VAL A 269 -1.73 -6.69 11.38
C VAL A 269 -3.23 -6.50 11.18
N GLN A 270 -3.66 -5.45 10.48
CA GLN A 270 -5.06 -5.23 10.11
C GLN A 270 -5.61 -6.41 9.31
N ASN A 271 -4.85 -6.89 8.31
CA ASN A 271 -5.20 -8.09 7.54
C ASN A 271 -5.30 -9.34 8.43
N MET A 272 -4.34 -9.55 9.34
CA MET A 272 -4.39 -10.65 10.29
C MET A 272 -5.67 -10.60 11.14
N ASN A 273 -6.00 -9.45 11.70
CA ASN A 273 -7.20 -9.29 12.53
C ASN A 273 -8.46 -9.72 11.77
N ILE A 274 -8.59 -9.29 10.50
CA ILE A 274 -9.73 -9.67 9.64
C ILE A 274 -9.71 -11.18 9.35
N MET A 275 -8.56 -11.76 9.00
CA MET A 275 -8.42 -13.19 8.70
C MET A 275 -8.82 -14.08 9.88
N PHE A 276 -8.60 -13.63 11.11
CA PHE A 276 -8.91 -14.38 12.33
C PHE A 276 -10.21 -13.94 13.02
N GLY A 277 -10.97 -13.03 12.41
CA GLY A 277 -12.25 -12.55 12.97
C GLY A 277 -12.07 -11.74 14.25
N LEU A 278 -10.91 -11.15 14.47
CA LEU A 278 -10.64 -10.24 15.57
C LEU A 278 -11.19 -8.84 15.24
N ASP A 279 -11.27 -7.97 16.25
CA ASP A 279 -11.52 -6.56 16.00
C ASP A 279 -10.42 -6.00 15.08
N GLU A 280 -10.81 -5.45 13.95
CA GLU A 280 -9.89 -4.93 12.92
C GLU A 280 -8.89 -3.91 13.48
N GLN A 281 -9.28 -3.18 14.52
CA GLN A 281 -8.45 -2.17 15.19
C GLN A 281 -7.57 -2.74 16.31
N ALA A 282 -7.68 -4.03 16.63
CA ALA A 282 -6.92 -4.63 17.73
C ALA A 282 -5.42 -4.43 17.58
N GLY A 283 -4.78 -3.78 18.56
CA GLY A 283 -3.35 -3.46 18.56
C GLY A 283 -2.95 -2.29 17.65
N LEU A 284 -3.87 -1.67 16.93
CA LEU A 284 -3.61 -0.61 15.94
C LEU A 284 -4.19 0.77 16.32
N GLY A 285 -4.91 0.87 17.45
CA GLY A 285 -5.58 2.09 17.91
C GLY A 285 -4.65 3.19 18.47
N GLY A 286 -3.35 3.09 18.26
CA GLY A 286 -2.38 4.10 18.71
C GLY A 286 -2.55 5.44 17.98
N ALA A 287 -2.56 6.54 18.74
CA ALA A 287 -2.50 7.89 18.18
C ALA A 287 -1.15 8.12 17.47
N ALA A 288 -1.14 9.04 16.50
CA ALA A 288 0.10 9.43 15.85
C ALA A 288 1.10 10.03 16.86
N LEU A 289 2.37 9.67 16.67
CA LEU A 289 3.48 10.17 17.49
C LEU A 289 3.83 11.61 17.06
N LEU A 290 3.05 12.55 17.53
CA LEU A 290 3.40 13.97 17.43
C LEU A 290 4.47 14.27 18.47
N PRO A 291 5.55 15.02 18.12
CA PRO A 291 6.54 15.44 19.09
C PRO A 291 5.96 16.47 20.02
#